data_15b0d5a338424129dcd276461816bde8
#
_entry.id   15b0d5a338424129dcd276461816bde8
#
_cell.length_a   1.000
_cell.length_b   1.000
_cell.length_c   1.000
_cell.angle_alpha   90.00
_cell.angle_beta   90.00
_cell.angle_gamma   90.00
#
_symmetry.space_group_name_H-M   'P 1'
#
loop_
_entity.id
_entity.type
_entity.pdbx_description
1 polymer ?
#
loop_
_entity_poly.entity_id
_entity_poly.type
_entity_poly.pdbx_seq_one_letter_code
_entity_poly.pdbx_strand_id
1 'polypeptide(L)'
;MPGQHDATSPDSALRILHLRCPAYVDPQVYRLLLGLVAEVTPVVQALPPSALVADVSGSLRYFGRDPSALARMIRTRALARYGLDVKIGVASTWALAAMASNETGPGGIRTVGAAREETEAFLYPRPVAELYGIGPAQARTLTTFGVHSVGILAALPESTVQRILGGRTGRLIHERARGIDRRAVVPTDLPYSASAQRRFPIDTLDPTTVRAALLSLAVELGDRLRNRHQTARTVTLTVTLAGRGQVTRSRRLDGGPSAHTDDLRQVLYDLYADCGFQRARIRAVTARCEQLQDAARTPEQLSLDPQRDDQLRAESAIDALNRRFGAGTVGPATAYGRAV
;
A
#
# COMPACT_ATOMS: atom_id res chain seq x y z
N MET A 1 4.27 -53.18 5.60
CA MET A 1 3.39 -52.01 5.61
C MET A 1 4.24 -50.82 5.21
N PRO A 2 4.17 -50.28 3.98
CA PRO A 2 4.94 -49.10 3.59
C PRO A 2 4.16 -47.85 4.05
N GLY A 3 4.91 -46.95 4.71
CA GLY A 3 4.37 -45.67 5.21
C GLY A 3 3.85 -44.81 4.08
N GLN A 4 2.66 -44.29 4.27
CA GLN A 4 2.08 -43.23 3.48
C GLN A 4 2.96 -41.98 3.62
N HIS A 5 3.73 -41.66 2.59
CA HIS A 5 4.22 -40.28 2.40
C HIS A 5 3.02 -39.43 2.04
N ASP A 6 2.53 -38.70 3.04
CA ASP A 6 1.60 -37.57 2.84
C ASP A 6 2.29 -36.57 1.91
N ALA A 7 1.89 -36.59 0.65
CA ALA A 7 2.31 -35.61 -0.34
C ALA A 7 1.66 -34.27 0.06
N THR A 8 2.36 -33.52 0.90
CA THR A 8 2.01 -32.12 1.22
C THR A 8 1.95 -31.37 -0.10
N SER A 9 0.77 -30.96 -0.50
CA SER A 9 0.56 -30.13 -1.70
C SER A 9 1.52 -28.94 -1.66
N PRO A 10 2.15 -28.56 -2.78
CA PRO A 10 3.12 -27.46 -2.83
C PRO A 10 2.54 -26.12 -2.33
N ASP A 11 1.23 -26.01 -2.21
CA ASP A 11 0.53 -24.84 -1.67
C ASP A 11 0.56 -24.74 -0.13
N SER A 12 0.94 -25.80 0.60
CA SER A 12 0.94 -25.82 2.07
C SER A 12 2.30 -25.52 2.69
N ALA A 13 3.38 -25.37 1.94
CA ALA A 13 4.70 -25.14 2.50
C ALA A 13 4.88 -23.66 2.93
N LEU A 14 5.56 -23.46 4.07
CA LEU A 14 6.00 -22.13 4.47
C LEU A 14 6.99 -21.58 3.43
N ARG A 15 6.70 -20.40 2.87
CA ARG A 15 7.55 -19.84 1.79
C ARG A 15 7.51 -18.32 1.71
N ILE A 16 6.50 -17.69 2.30
CA ILE A 16 6.31 -16.26 2.21
C ILE A 16 6.85 -15.57 3.46
N LEU A 17 7.72 -14.60 3.25
CA LEU A 17 8.19 -13.67 4.27
C LEU A 17 7.56 -12.30 4.01
N HIS A 18 6.86 -11.75 4.99
CA HIS A 18 6.42 -10.36 4.97
C HIS A 18 7.24 -9.58 5.98
N LEU A 19 8.02 -8.62 5.49
CA LEU A 19 8.88 -7.79 6.31
C LEU A 19 8.23 -6.42 6.48
N ARG A 20 8.28 -5.91 7.70
CA ARG A 20 7.81 -4.58 8.04
C ARG A 20 8.89 -3.82 8.79
N CYS A 21 9.24 -2.67 8.26
CA CYS A 21 10.14 -1.72 8.90
C CYS A 21 9.46 -1.00 10.06
N PRO A 22 10.19 -0.29 10.93
CA PRO A 22 9.63 0.69 11.86
C PRO A 22 8.69 1.68 11.16
N ALA A 23 7.86 2.39 11.93
CA ALA A 23 6.86 3.31 11.39
C ALA A 23 7.43 4.35 10.41
N TYR A 24 8.68 4.74 10.64
CA TYR A 24 9.45 5.53 9.70
C TYR A 24 10.78 4.82 9.39
N VAL A 25 11.08 4.70 8.11
CA VAL A 25 12.36 4.24 7.58
C VAL A 25 12.80 5.21 6.49
N ASP A 26 14.06 5.58 6.51
CA ASP A 26 14.63 6.39 5.44
C ASP A 26 14.46 5.67 4.09
N PRO A 27 13.99 6.33 3.03
CA PRO A 27 13.78 5.71 1.73
C PRO A 27 15.02 5.05 1.12
N GLN A 28 16.22 5.58 1.41
CA GLN A 28 17.47 4.96 0.96
C GLN A 28 17.77 3.69 1.75
N VAL A 29 17.55 3.70 3.08
CA VAL A 29 17.69 2.51 3.94
C VAL A 29 16.67 1.44 3.53
N TYR A 30 15.44 1.83 3.17
CA TYR A 30 14.44 0.91 2.64
C TYR A 30 14.90 0.23 1.34
N ARG A 31 15.56 0.95 0.43
CA ARG A 31 16.14 0.36 -0.78
C ARG A 31 17.30 -0.59 -0.49
N LEU A 32 18.14 -0.24 0.47
CA LEU A 32 19.21 -1.13 0.92
C LEU A 32 18.66 -2.43 1.50
N LEU A 33 17.53 -2.36 2.23
CA LEU A 33 16.82 -3.55 2.70
C LEU A 33 16.27 -4.39 1.55
N LEU A 34 15.69 -3.78 0.51
CA LEU A 34 15.24 -4.51 -0.69
C LEU A 34 16.42 -5.25 -1.35
N GLY A 35 17.55 -4.58 -1.53
CA GLY A 35 18.79 -5.19 -2.05
C GLY A 35 19.28 -6.36 -1.19
N LEU A 36 19.26 -6.20 0.14
CA LEU A 36 19.66 -7.26 1.07
C LEU A 36 18.75 -8.49 0.96
N VAL A 37 17.44 -8.29 0.82
CA VAL A 37 16.49 -9.42 0.65
C VAL A 37 16.67 -10.06 -0.72
N ALA A 38 16.99 -9.27 -1.76
CA ALA A 38 17.30 -9.76 -3.10
C ALA A 38 18.58 -10.62 -3.14
N GLU A 39 19.55 -10.45 -2.21
CA GLU A 39 20.68 -11.37 -2.02
C GLU A 39 20.20 -12.78 -1.60
N VAL A 40 19.02 -12.90 -1.00
CA VAL A 40 18.48 -14.16 -0.51
C VAL A 40 17.54 -14.79 -1.52
N THR A 41 16.66 -14.02 -2.15
CA THR A 41 15.71 -14.48 -3.17
C THR A 41 15.45 -13.39 -4.21
N PRO A 42 15.40 -13.75 -5.51
CA PRO A 42 15.04 -12.77 -6.54
C PRO A 42 13.54 -12.43 -6.52
N VAL A 43 12.71 -13.21 -5.81
CA VAL A 43 11.25 -13.03 -5.80
C VAL A 43 10.88 -12.11 -4.63
N VAL A 44 11.17 -10.81 -4.79
CA VAL A 44 10.91 -9.76 -3.81
C VAL A 44 9.97 -8.73 -4.41
N GLN A 45 8.94 -8.35 -3.67
CA GLN A 45 8.00 -7.31 -4.03
C GLN A 45 8.04 -6.17 -3.01
N ALA A 46 8.38 -4.98 -3.47
CA ALA A 46 8.35 -3.79 -2.64
C ALA A 46 6.90 -3.38 -2.31
N LEU A 47 6.67 -3.01 -1.05
CA LEU A 47 5.41 -2.45 -0.52
C LEU A 47 5.72 -1.15 0.23
N PRO A 48 6.19 -0.12 -0.48
CA PRO A 48 6.63 1.10 0.17
C PRO A 48 5.46 1.81 0.90
N PRO A 49 5.76 2.62 1.95
CA PRO A 49 7.11 3.08 2.29
C PRO A 49 7.89 2.14 3.23
N SER A 50 7.27 1.17 3.87
CA SER A 50 7.88 0.50 5.03
C SER A 50 7.70 -1.02 5.08
N ALA A 51 7.26 -1.66 3.99
CA ALA A 51 7.10 -3.11 3.97
C ALA A 51 7.59 -3.71 2.65
N LEU A 52 7.87 -4.99 2.66
CA LEU A 52 8.13 -5.79 1.48
C LEU A 52 7.67 -7.23 1.71
N VAL A 53 7.48 -7.96 0.64
CA VAL A 53 7.17 -9.39 0.70
C VAL A 53 8.12 -10.16 -0.20
N ALA A 54 8.53 -11.34 0.23
CA ALA A 54 9.45 -12.21 -0.50
C ALA A 54 8.95 -13.65 -0.50
N ASP A 55 9.13 -14.34 -1.63
CA ASP A 55 8.96 -15.78 -1.72
C ASP A 55 10.35 -16.43 -1.68
N VAL A 56 10.60 -17.23 -0.65
CA VAL A 56 11.90 -17.88 -0.43
C VAL A 56 11.92 -19.35 -0.86
N SER A 57 10.86 -19.85 -1.50
CA SER A 57 10.78 -21.27 -1.91
C SER A 57 11.98 -21.74 -2.73
N GLY A 58 12.44 -20.91 -3.68
CA GLY A 58 13.61 -21.21 -4.51
C GLY A 58 14.95 -21.18 -3.75
N SER A 59 15.00 -20.53 -2.59
CA SER A 59 16.24 -20.29 -1.84
C SER A 59 16.50 -21.33 -0.75
N LEU A 60 15.49 -22.08 -0.34
CA LEU A 60 15.59 -23.03 0.78
C LEU A 60 16.70 -24.07 0.56
N ARG A 61 16.76 -24.63 -0.65
CA ARG A 61 17.78 -25.63 -1.00
C ARG A 61 19.18 -25.02 -1.06
N TYR A 62 19.31 -23.83 -1.62
CA TYR A 62 20.60 -23.15 -1.78
C TYR A 62 21.23 -22.82 -0.42
N PHE A 63 20.43 -22.31 0.52
CA PHE A 63 20.91 -21.95 1.85
C PHE A 63 20.90 -23.12 2.84
N GLY A 64 20.27 -24.25 2.53
CA GLY A 64 20.09 -25.39 3.46
C GLY A 64 19.35 -24.99 4.74
N ARG A 65 18.39 -24.07 4.64
CA ARG A 65 17.70 -23.45 5.79
C ARG A 65 16.20 -23.44 5.57
N ASP A 66 15.46 -23.56 6.67
CA ASP A 66 14.02 -23.34 6.68
C ASP A 66 13.67 -21.83 6.55
N PRO A 67 12.43 -21.48 6.20
CA PRO A 67 12.01 -20.09 6.02
C PRO A 67 12.19 -19.21 7.26
N SER A 68 12.03 -19.76 8.45
CA SER A 68 12.22 -19.03 9.71
C SER A 68 13.70 -18.75 9.99
N ALA A 69 14.59 -19.66 9.61
CA ALA A 69 16.03 -19.43 9.70
C ALA A 69 16.50 -18.38 8.67
N LEU A 70 15.92 -18.36 7.46
CA LEU A 70 16.17 -17.30 6.49
C LEU A 70 15.66 -15.95 7.00
N ALA A 71 14.48 -15.90 7.61
CA ALA A 71 13.95 -14.68 8.23
C ALA A 71 14.88 -14.16 9.33
N ARG A 72 15.39 -15.02 10.22
CA ARG A 72 16.39 -14.64 11.23
C ARG A 72 17.66 -14.08 10.60
N MET A 73 18.18 -14.73 9.56
CA MET A 73 19.37 -14.29 8.85
C MET A 73 19.17 -12.90 8.22
N ILE A 74 18.06 -12.68 7.54
CA ILE A 74 17.72 -11.38 6.94
C ILE A 74 17.64 -10.31 8.03
N ARG A 75 16.91 -10.57 9.12
CA ARG A 75 16.78 -9.62 10.24
C ARG A 75 18.15 -9.26 10.84
N THR A 76 18.98 -10.26 11.13
CA THR A 76 20.32 -10.03 11.70
C THR A 76 21.19 -9.19 10.78
N ARG A 77 21.15 -9.46 9.46
CA ARG A 77 21.89 -8.67 8.47
C ARG A 77 21.36 -7.24 8.35
N ALA A 78 20.03 -7.05 8.37
CA ALA A 78 19.40 -5.75 8.31
C ALA A 78 19.81 -4.88 9.53
N LEU A 79 19.78 -5.48 10.72
CA LEU A 79 20.19 -4.82 11.94
C LEU A 79 21.69 -4.49 11.94
N ALA A 80 22.55 -5.46 11.58
CA ALA A 80 23.99 -5.29 11.60
C ALA A 80 24.51 -4.29 10.54
N ARG A 81 23.93 -4.28 9.33
CA ARG A 81 24.41 -3.42 8.22
C ARG A 81 23.77 -2.04 8.22
N TYR A 82 22.52 -1.92 8.67
CA TYR A 82 21.72 -0.70 8.48
C TYR A 82 21.09 -0.18 9.77
N GLY A 83 21.32 -0.83 10.92
CA GLY A 83 20.66 -0.48 12.18
C GLY A 83 19.14 -0.68 12.14
N LEU A 84 18.63 -1.45 11.16
CA LEU A 84 17.21 -1.58 10.88
C LEU A 84 16.64 -2.85 11.52
N ASP A 85 15.85 -2.68 12.59
CA ASP A 85 15.17 -3.78 13.26
C ASP A 85 13.79 -4.03 12.63
N VAL A 86 13.70 -5.06 11.79
CA VAL A 86 12.49 -5.38 11.02
C VAL A 86 11.65 -6.45 11.72
N LYS A 87 10.32 -6.31 11.62
CA LYS A 87 9.36 -7.35 11.99
C LYS A 87 9.14 -8.28 10.82
N ILE A 88 9.13 -9.59 11.04
CA ILE A 88 8.96 -10.56 9.96
C ILE A 88 7.84 -11.54 10.30
N GLY A 89 6.86 -11.66 9.39
CA GLY A 89 5.89 -12.74 9.39
C GLY A 89 6.30 -13.81 8.38
N VAL A 90 6.24 -15.07 8.80
CA VAL A 90 6.57 -16.24 7.99
C VAL A 90 5.32 -17.10 7.87
N ALA A 91 4.86 -17.40 6.66
CA ALA A 91 3.66 -18.21 6.45
C ALA A 91 3.64 -18.87 5.05
N SER A 92 2.61 -19.67 4.79
CA SER A 92 2.34 -20.26 3.49
C SER A 92 1.79 -19.27 2.47
N THR A 93 1.06 -18.23 2.92
CA THR A 93 0.41 -17.25 2.06
C THR A 93 0.76 -15.82 2.46
N TRP A 94 0.60 -14.90 1.50
CA TRP A 94 0.82 -13.48 1.72
C TRP A 94 -0.03 -12.89 2.86
N ALA A 95 -1.35 -13.20 2.86
CA ALA A 95 -2.25 -12.65 3.87
C ALA A 95 -1.83 -13.07 5.28
N LEU A 96 -1.51 -14.34 5.48
CA LEU A 96 -1.04 -14.87 6.76
C LEU A 96 0.29 -14.25 7.19
N ALA A 97 1.27 -14.15 6.28
CA ALA A 97 2.57 -13.54 6.57
C ALA A 97 2.42 -12.06 6.96
N ALA A 98 1.54 -11.32 6.25
CA ALA A 98 1.27 -9.91 6.57
C ALA A 98 0.60 -9.74 7.94
N MET A 99 -0.37 -10.59 8.28
CA MET A 99 -1.01 -10.59 9.60
C MET A 99 -0.01 -10.97 10.70
N ALA A 100 0.80 -12.00 10.48
CA ALA A 100 1.83 -12.42 11.43
C ALA A 100 2.84 -11.30 11.72
N SER A 101 3.29 -10.57 10.68
CA SER A 101 4.23 -9.44 10.87
C SER A 101 3.64 -8.27 11.65
N ASN A 102 2.30 -8.10 11.64
CA ASN A 102 1.63 -7.05 12.41
C ASN A 102 1.62 -7.33 13.91
N GLU A 103 1.60 -8.59 14.29
CA GLU A 103 1.51 -9.01 15.71
C GLU A 103 2.83 -9.03 16.45
N THR A 104 3.93 -9.08 15.71
CA THR A 104 5.23 -9.10 16.36
C THR A 104 5.54 -7.76 17.01
N GLY A 105 6.12 -7.80 18.22
CA GLY A 105 6.80 -6.63 18.77
C GLY A 105 7.97 -6.17 17.88
N PRO A 106 8.60 -5.04 18.20
CA PRO A 106 9.82 -4.60 17.52
C PRO A 106 10.84 -5.74 17.43
N GLY A 107 11.40 -5.96 16.24
CA GLY A 107 12.37 -7.03 16.00
C GLY A 107 11.87 -8.47 16.13
N GLY A 108 10.57 -8.70 16.19
CA GLY A 108 9.99 -10.02 16.30
C GLY A 108 9.90 -10.77 14.99
N ILE A 109 9.95 -12.09 15.07
CA ILE A 109 9.62 -12.99 13.97
C ILE A 109 8.47 -13.87 14.42
N ARG A 110 7.38 -13.85 13.66
CA ARG A 110 6.20 -14.69 13.90
C ARG A 110 6.01 -15.66 12.75
N THR A 111 6.02 -16.95 13.06
CA THR A 111 5.71 -18.00 12.09
C THR A 111 4.28 -18.50 12.33
N VAL A 112 3.50 -18.60 11.25
CA VAL A 112 2.20 -19.27 11.23
C VAL A 112 2.40 -20.57 10.49
N GLY A 113 2.17 -21.69 11.16
CA GLY A 113 2.37 -23.02 10.58
C GLY A 113 1.51 -23.26 9.35
N ALA A 114 1.94 -24.19 8.51
CA ALA A 114 1.28 -24.50 7.25
C ALA A 114 0.13 -25.49 7.41
N ALA A 115 0.10 -26.24 8.53
CA ALA A 115 -1.01 -27.13 8.82
C ALA A 115 -2.33 -26.37 8.97
N ARG A 116 -3.41 -27.02 8.56
CA ARG A 116 -4.74 -26.40 8.60
C ARG A 116 -5.10 -25.99 10.03
N GLU A 117 -4.86 -26.83 10.99
CA GLU A 117 -5.15 -26.62 12.41
C GLU A 117 -4.39 -25.40 12.96
N GLU A 118 -3.11 -25.24 12.57
CA GLU A 118 -2.30 -24.08 12.98
C GLU A 118 -2.78 -22.78 12.34
N THR A 119 -3.19 -22.84 11.07
CA THR A 119 -3.78 -21.70 10.35
C THR A 119 -5.11 -21.29 10.97
N GLU A 120 -5.99 -22.25 11.27
CA GLU A 120 -7.29 -22.00 11.91
C GLU A 120 -7.10 -21.47 13.33
N ALA A 121 -6.22 -22.03 14.13
CA ALA A 121 -5.88 -21.55 15.46
C ALA A 121 -5.34 -20.11 15.45
N PHE A 122 -4.62 -19.73 14.39
CA PHE A 122 -4.15 -18.36 14.19
C PHE A 122 -5.27 -17.42 13.77
N LEU A 123 -6.14 -17.81 12.86
CA LEU A 123 -7.14 -16.93 12.23
C LEU A 123 -8.44 -16.81 13.02
N TYR A 124 -9.02 -17.94 13.46
CA TYR A 124 -10.41 -18.00 13.91
C TYR A 124 -10.74 -17.16 15.16
N PRO A 125 -9.83 -17.04 16.16
CA PRO A 125 -10.11 -16.21 17.35
C PRO A 125 -10.12 -14.71 17.06
N ARG A 126 -9.62 -14.26 15.88
CA ARG A 126 -9.41 -12.85 15.59
C ARG A 126 -10.71 -12.13 15.29
N PRO A 127 -10.81 -10.84 15.69
CA PRO A 127 -11.83 -9.94 15.17
C PRO A 127 -11.81 -9.89 13.65
N VAL A 128 -12.98 -9.87 13.00
CA VAL A 128 -13.10 -9.82 11.55
C VAL A 128 -12.39 -8.61 10.93
N ALA A 129 -12.29 -7.51 11.67
CA ALA A 129 -11.60 -6.28 11.24
C ALA A 129 -10.08 -6.46 11.06
N GLU A 130 -9.49 -7.47 11.69
CA GLU A 130 -8.05 -7.75 11.59
C GLU A 130 -7.69 -8.62 10.38
N LEU A 131 -8.68 -9.23 9.73
CA LEU A 131 -8.42 -10.06 8.56
C LEU A 131 -7.87 -9.22 7.42
N TYR A 132 -6.74 -9.67 6.87
CA TYR A 132 -6.09 -8.96 5.78
C TYR A 132 -7.02 -8.70 4.59
N GLY A 133 -7.16 -7.41 4.26
CA GLY A 133 -7.99 -6.96 3.14
C GLY A 133 -9.42 -6.58 3.53
N ILE A 134 -9.78 -6.61 4.79
CA ILE A 134 -11.00 -6.02 5.32
C ILE A 134 -10.71 -4.57 5.75
N GLY A 135 -11.40 -3.64 5.13
CA GLY A 135 -11.36 -2.23 5.51
C GLY A 135 -12.41 -1.90 6.59
N PRO A 136 -12.31 -0.71 7.24
CA PRO A 136 -13.24 -0.31 8.31
C PRO A 136 -14.72 -0.35 7.93
N ALA A 137 -15.07 0.00 6.68
CA ALA A 137 -16.44 -0.05 6.20
C ALA A 137 -16.96 -1.50 6.09
N GLN A 138 -16.14 -2.39 5.53
CA GLN A 138 -16.48 -3.82 5.40
C GLN A 138 -16.59 -4.49 6.77
N ALA A 139 -15.67 -4.17 7.70
CA ALA A 139 -15.73 -4.67 9.07
C ALA A 139 -17.05 -4.28 9.75
N ARG A 140 -17.44 -3.00 9.66
CA ARG A 140 -18.74 -2.52 10.19
C ARG A 140 -19.92 -3.28 9.57
N THR A 141 -19.92 -3.43 8.24
CA THR A 141 -20.96 -4.18 7.54
C THR A 141 -21.06 -5.62 8.06
N LEU A 142 -19.94 -6.34 8.13
CA LEU A 142 -19.91 -7.72 8.64
C LEU A 142 -20.41 -7.80 10.08
N THR A 143 -19.97 -6.89 10.95
CA THR A 143 -20.41 -6.81 12.34
C THR A 143 -21.93 -6.57 12.46
N THR A 144 -22.52 -5.72 11.61
CA THR A 144 -23.98 -5.50 11.56
C THR A 144 -24.74 -6.79 11.23
N PHE A 145 -24.14 -7.70 10.46
CA PHE A 145 -24.69 -9.02 10.17
C PHE A 145 -24.30 -10.10 11.20
N GLY A 146 -23.75 -9.73 12.38
CA GLY A 146 -23.36 -10.64 13.44
C GLY A 146 -22.04 -11.37 13.21
N VAL A 147 -21.25 -11.00 12.19
CA VAL A 147 -19.95 -11.62 11.87
C VAL A 147 -18.85 -10.84 12.59
N HIS A 148 -18.53 -11.24 13.81
CA HIS A 148 -17.56 -10.55 14.68
C HIS A 148 -16.16 -11.13 14.59
N SER A 149 -16.02 -12.42 14.29
CA SER A 149 -14.72 -13.10 14.20
C SER A 149 -14.46 -13.71 12.83
N VAL A 150 -13.19 -13.96 12.56
CA VAL A 150 -12.74 -14.64 11.33
C VAL A 150 -13.27 -16.08 11.29
N GLY A 151 -13.37 -16.76 12.42
CA GLY A 151 -13.94 -18.12 12.49
C GLY A 151 -15.41 -18.17 12.09
N ILE A 152 -16.22 -17.20 12.54
CA ILE A 152 -17.62 -17.08 12.10
C ILE A 152 -17.66 -16.83 10.59
N LEU A 153 -16.82 -15.92 10.06
CA LEU A 153 -16.77 -15.63 8.63
C LEU A 153 -16.37 -16.85 7.80
N ALA A 154 -15.40 -17.64 8.26
CA ALA A 154 -14.94 -18.85 7.59
C ALA A 154 -15.98 -19.97 7.54
N ALA A 155 -16.86 -20.02 8.56
CA ALA A 155 -17.95 -21.00 8.65
C ALA A 155 -19.17 -20.67 7.80
N LEU A 156 -19.34 -19.40 7.38
CA LEU A 156 -20.45 -19.01 6.53
C LEU A 156 -20.32 -19.60 5.13
N PRO A 157 -21.44 -19.89 4.44
CA PRO A 157 -21.41 -20.21 3.01
C PRO A 157 -20.82 -19.05 2.20
N GLU A 158 -19.98 -19.35 1.21
CA GLU A 158 -19.37 -18.34 0.33
C GLU A 158 -20.42 -17.40 -0.30
N SER A 159 -21.55 -17.96 -0.74
CA SER A 159 -22.65 -17.19 -1.32
C SER A 159 -23.25 -16.15 -0.36
N THR A 160 -23.25 -16.43 0.94
CA THR A 160 -23.71 -15.48 1.95
C THR A 160 -22.71 -14.33 2.08
N VAL A 161 -21.42 -14.61 2.14
CA VAL A 161 -20.36 -13.58 2.20
C VAL A 161 -20.35 -12.72 0.93
N GLN A 162 -20.56 -13.35 -0.24
CA GLN A 162 -20.69 -12.64 -1.51
C GLN A 162 -21.90 -11.70 -1.56
N ARG A 163 -23.00 -12.08 -0.95
CA ARG A 163 -24.19 -11.23 -0.86
C ARG A 163 -23.98 -10.02 0.03
N ILE A 164 -23.21 -10.16 1.11
CA ILE A 164 -22.91 -9.08 2.06
C ILE A 164 -21.87 -8.09 1.49
N LEU A 165 -20.77 -8.59 0.90
CA LEU A 165 -19.62 -7.80 0.49
C LEU A 165 -19.49 -7.58 -1.02
N GLY A 166 -20.38 -8.18 -1.83
CA GLY A 166 -20.29 -8.23 -3.28
C GLY A 166 -19.48 -9.44 -3.79
N GLY A 167 -19.80 -9.91 -4.99
CA GLY A 167 -19.36 -11.21 -5.51
C GLY A 167 -17.86 -11.45 -5.44
N ARG A 168 -17.03 -10.59 -6.08
CA ARG A 168 -15.58 -10.75 -6.10
C ARG A 168 -14.93 -10.54 -4.72
N THR A 169 -15.33 -9.49 -4.04
CA THR A 169 -14.77 -9.15 -2.73
C THR A 169 -15.13 -10.20 -1.69
N GLY A 170 -16.41 -10.62 -1.65
CA GLY A 170 -16.89 -11.64 -0.73
C GLY A 170 -16.14 -12.96 -0.88
N ARG A 171 -15.92 -13.42 -2.12
CA ARG A 171 -15.15 -14.63 -2.41
C ARG A 171 -13.70 -14.51 -1.88
N LEU A 172 -13.00 -13.42 -2.21
CA LEU A 172 -11.62 -13.21 -1.76
C LEU A 172 -11.50 -13.16 -0.23
N ILE A 173 -12.42 -12.49 0.43
CA ILE A 173 -12.43 -12.38 1.89
C ILE A 173 -12.76 -13.72 2.54
N HIS A 174 -13.72 -14.49 1.98
CA HIS A 174 -14.03 -15.82 2.45
C HIS A 174 -12.86 -16.80 2.29
N GLU A 175 -12.18 -16.79 1.13
CA GLU A 175 -10.96 -17.58 0.92
C GLU A 175 -9.89 -17.23 1.96
N ARG A 176 -9.64 -15.94 2.21
CA ARG A 176 -8.65 -15.50 3.21
C ARG A 176 -9.02 -15.86 4.64
N ALA A 177 -10.30 -15.85 5.01
CA ALA A 177 -10.75 -16.31 6.31
C ALA A 177 -10.43 -17.79 6.56
N ARG A 178 -10.26 -18.58 5.50
CA ARG A 178 -9.84 -19.99 5.51
C ARG A 178 -8.34 -20.18 5.27
N GLY A 179 -7.55 -19.09 5.31
CA GLY A 179 -6.11 -19.13 5.11
C GLY A 179 -5.66 -19.19 3.65
N ILE A 180 -6.59 -19.15 2.69
CA ILE A 180 -6.31 -19.25 1.25
C ILE A 180 -6.07 -17.86 0.67
N ASP A 181 -4.90 -17.65 0.09
CA ASP A 181 -4.58 -16.44 -0.69
C ASP A 181 -3.69 -16.81 -1.88
N ARG A 182 -4.27 -16.78 -3.05
CA ARG A 182 -3.63 -17.24 -4.30
C ARG A 182 -2.71 -16.19 -4.93
N ARG A 183 -2.47 -15.06 -4.25
CA ARG A 183 -1.58 -14.04 -4.79
C ARG A 183 -0.15 -14.54 -4.79
N ALA A 184 0.47 -14.50 -5.97
CA ALA A 184 1.90 -14.68 -6.09
C ALA A 184 2.64 -13.41 -5.66
N VAL A 185 3.87 -13.57 -5.17
CA VAL A 185 4.82 -12.47 -5.03
C VAL A 185 5.35 -12.15 -6.43
N VAL A 186 5.09 -10.95 -6.90
CA VAL A 186 5.55 -10.51 -8.23
C VAL A 186 6.78 -9.64 -8.01
N PRO A 187 7.95 -10.06 -8.51
CA PRO A 187 9.16 -9.24 -8.39
C PRO A 187 8.89 -7.84 -8.90
N THR A 188 8.95 -6.89 -8.03
CA THR A 188 8.66 -5.49 -8.36
C THR A 188 9.51 -4.61 -7.48
N ASP A 189 10.31 -3.76 -8.11
CA ASP A 189 10.96 -2.64 -7.45
C ASP A 189 9.91 -1.64 -6.92
N LEU A 190 10.31 -0.39 -6.72
CA LEU A 190 9.37 0.66 -6.36
C LEU A 190 8.25 0.80 -7.42
N PRO A 191 7.00 1.08 -7.01
CA PRO A 191 5.89 1.22 -7.95
C PRO A 191 6.16 2.27 -9.03
N TYR A 192 5.77 1.99 -10.27
CA TYR A 192 5.89 2.92 -11.41
C TYR A 192 4.76 3.95 -11.48
N SER A 193 3.76 3.85 -10.62
CA SER A 193 2.68 4.83 -10.52
C SER A 193 2.15 4.95 -9.09
N ALA A 194 1.55 6.11 -8.78
CA ALA A 194 0.79 6.35 -7.56
C ALA A 194 -0.53 7.01 -7.91
N SER A 195 -1.61 6.62 -7.26
CA SER A 195 -2.92 7.22 -7.50
C SER A 195 -3.66 7.45 -6.19
N ALA A 196 -4.49 8.50 -6.19
CA ALA A 196 -5.41 8.81 -5.11
C ALA A 196 -6.74 9.28 -5.69
N GLN A 197 -7.83 9.08 -4.95
CA GLN A 197 -9.18 9.43 -5.38
C GLN A 197 -9.91 10.17 -4.27
N ARG A 198 -10.75 11.14 -4.69
CA ARG A 198 -11.76 11.76 -3.83
C ARG A 198 -13.13 11.53 -4.45
N ARG A 199 -14.03 10.94 -3.67
CA ARG A 199 -15.43 10.77 -4.05
C ARG A 199 -16.27 11.74 -3.26
N PHE A 200 -17.15 12.48 -3.93
CA PHE A 200 -18.05 13.41 -3.28
C PHE A 200 -19.25 12.64 -2.70
N PRO A 201 -19.68 12.93 -1.46
CA PRO A 201 -20.89 12.35 -0.87
C PRO A 201 -22.14 12.64 -1.69
N ILE A 202 -22.20 13.84 -2.24
CA ILE A 202 -23.24 14.32 -3.16
C ILE A 202 -22.55 14.78 -4.44
N ASP A 203 -23.09 14.38 -5.62
CA ASP A 203 -22.53 14.78 -6.90
C ASP A 203 -22.51 16.33 -7.01
N THR A 204 -21.33 16.93 -7.18
CA THR A 204 -21.12 18.38 -7.12
C THR A 204 -21.06 19.04 -8.49
N LEU A 205 -21.55 20.29 -8.56
CA LEU A 205 -21.37 21.22 -9.68
C LEU A 205 -20.37 22.33 -9.34
N ASP A 206 -19.97 22.45 -8.07
CA ASP A 206 -19.14 23.55 -7.58
C ASP A 206 -17.65 23.33 -7.93
N PRO A 207 -17.07 24.21 -8.79
CA PRO A 207 -15.66 24.13 -9.12
C PRO A 207 -14.72 24.32 -7.93
N THR A 208 -15.15 25.06 -6.92
CA THR A 208 -14.35 25.34 -5.72
C THR A 208 -14.16 24.08 -4.90
N THR A 209 -15.24 23.35 -4.68
CA THR A 209 -15.21 22.01 -4.04
C THR A 209 -14.32 21.03 -4.81
N VAL A 210 -14.39 21.04 -6.15
CA VAL A 210 -13.54 20.17 -6.97
C VAL A 210 -12.07 20.56 -6.85
N ARG A 211 -11.74 21.87 -6.93
CA ARG A 211 -10.36 22.35 -6.77
C ARG A 211 -9.78 22.02 -5.39
N ALA A 212 -10.57 22.15 -4.32
CA ALA A 212 -10.15 21.74 -2.98
C ALA A 212 -9.83 20.24 -2.92
N ALA A 213 -10.65 19.40 -3.56
CA ALA A 213 -10.38 17.97 -3.68
C ALA A 213 -9.10 17.69 -4.49
N LEU A 214 -8.86 18.39 -5.60
CA LEU A 214 -7.64 18.26 -6.40
C LEU A 214 -6.39 18.68 -5.61
N LEU A 215 -6.47 19.77 -4.83
CA LEU A 215 -5.39 20.15 -3.92
C LEU A 215 -5.11 19.08 -2.88
N SER A 216 -6.15 18.50 -2.26
CA SER A 216 -5.96 17.40 -1.30
C SER A 216 -5.32 16.16 -1.94
N LEU A 217 -5.60 15.89 -3.21
CA LEU A 217 -4.95 14.81 -3.97
C LEU A 217 -3.49 15.14 -4.28
N ALA A 218 -3.18 16.40 -4.63
CA ALA A 218 -1.80 16.84 -4.87
C ALA A 218 -0.94 16.70 -3.60
N VAL A 219 -1.47 17.12 -2.44
CA VAL A 219 -0.81 16.98 -1.13
C VAL A 219 -0.55 15.50 -0.83
N GLU A 220 -1.58 14.65 -0.94
CA GLU A 220 -1.45 13.22 -0.66
C GLU A 220 -0.46 12.52 -1.59
N LEU A 221 -0.50 12.83 -2.88
CA LEU A 221 0.41 12.23 -3.85
C LEU A 221 1.84 12.76 -3.70
N GLY A 222 2.01 14.05 -3.47
CA GLY A 222 3.32 14.66 -3.20
C GLY A 222 4.01 14.05 -1.99
N ASP A 223 3.32 13.99 -0.85
CA ASP A 223 3.80 13.32 0.38
C ASP A 223 4.17 11.86 0.09
N ARG A 224 3.31 11.12 -0.60
CA ARG A 224 3.55 9.72 -0.96
C ARG A 224 4.79 9.54 -1.84
N LEU A 225 4.99 10.42 -2.82
CA LEU A 225 6.16 10.37 -3.71
C LEU A 225 7.45 10.70 -2.95
N ARG A 226 7.45 11.76 -2.14
CA ARG A 226 8.61 12.14 -1.32
C ARG A 226 8.96 11.05 -0.30
N ASN A 227 7.98 10.47 0.37
CA ASN A 227 8.17 9.34 1.29
C ASN A 227 8.71 8.06 0.59
N ARG A 228 8.56 7.94 -0.73
CA ARG A 228 9.15 6.87 -1.54
C ARG A 228 10.45 7.27 -2.22
N HIS A 229 10.88 8.51 -2.06
CA HIS A 229 12.01 9.11 -2.77
C HIS A 229 11.88 8.94 -4.29
N GLN A 230 10.67 9.18 -4.79
CA GLN A 230 10.31 9.10 -6.20
C GLN A 230 9.80 10.44 -6.71
N THR A 231 10.00 10.69 -8.01
CA THR A 231 9.42 11.80 -8.74
C THR A 231 8.52 11.28 -9.86
N ALA A 232 7.48 12.03 -10.19
CA ALA A 232 6.57 11.71 -11.28
C ALA A 232 6.90 12.54 -12.52
N ARG A 233 6.82 11.94 -13.69
CA ARG A 233 7.01 12.65 -14.97
C ARG A 233 5.70 13.07 -15.62
N THR A 234 4.63 12.32 -15.36
CA THR A 234 3.30 12.52 -15.96
C THR A 234 2.23 12.49 -14.88
N VAL A 235 1.26 13.38 -15.00
CA VAL A 235 0.07 13.41 -14.14
C VAL A 235 -1.16 13.17 -15.02
N THR A 236 -2.02 12.28 -14.58
CA THR A 236 -3.29 11.93 -15.22
C THR A 236 -4.43 12.26 -14.27
N LEU A 237 -5.41 13.03 -14.76
CA LEU A 237 -6.67 13.31 -14.07
C LEU A 237 -7.79 12.54 -14.72
N THR A 238 -8.56 11.81 -13.92
CA THR A 238 -9.82 11.17 -14.33
C THR A 238 -10.97 11.77 -13.52
N VAL A 239 -11.93 12.37 -14.22
CA VAL A 239 -13.15 12.92 -13.65
C VAL A 239 -14.30 11.97 -13.96
N THR A 240 -14.96 11.45 -12.91
CA THR A 240 -16.13 10.59 -13.02
C THR A 240 -17.39 11.41 -12.85
N LEU A 241 -18.28 11.36 -13.83
CA LEU A 241 -19.54 12.09 -13.85
C LEU A 241 -20.70 11.29 -13.22
N ALA A 242 -21.76 11.98 -12.82
CA ALA A 242 -22.97 11.36 -12.25
C ALA A 242 -23.62 10.32 -13.18
N GLY A 243 -23.60 10.56 -14.48
CA GLY A 243 -24.17 9.69 -15.53
C GLY A 243 -23.28 8.52 -16.00
N ARG A 244 -22.34 8.04 -15.17
CA ARG A 244 -21.38 6.97 -15.47
C ARG A 244 -20.33 7.30 -16.54
N GLY A 245 -20.28 8.52 -17.08
CA GLY A 245 -19.23 8.97 -17.96
C GLY A 245 -17.94 9.23 -17.21
N GLN A 246 -16.80 9.04 -17.90
CA GLN A 246 -15.48 9.41 -17.38
C GLN A 246 -14.76 10.24 -18.44
N VAL A 247 -14.08 11.30 -17.98
CA VAL A 247 -13.17 12.11 -18.81
C VAL A 247 -11.77 11.97 -18.21
N THR A 248 -10.84 11.56 -19.05
CA THR A 248 -9.44 11.39 -18.63
C THR A 248 -8.56 12.34 -19.45
N ARG A 249 -7.66 13.05 -18.78
CA ARG A 249 -6.66 13.94 -19.36
C ARG A 249 -5.32 13.67 -18.72
N SER A 250 -4.25 13.75 -19.50
CA SER A 250 -2.88 13.53 -19.04
C SER A 250 -1.98 14.65 -19.53
N ARG A 251 -1.02 15.06 -18.68
CA ARG A 251 0.00 16.04 -19.04
C ARG A 251 1.33 15.68 -18.41
N ARG A 252 2.41 15.93 -19.13
CA ARG A 252 3.76 15.90 -18.57
C ARG A 252 4.00 17.14 -17.72
N LEU A 253 4.82 16.99 -16.71
CA LEU A 253 5.32 18.11 -15.91
C LEU A 253 6.36 18.90 -16.73
N ASP A 254 6.10 20.17 -16.95
CA ASP A 254 6.92 21.02 -17.86
C ASP A 254 8.32 21.27 -17.30
N GLY A 255 8.45 21.42 -15.96
CA GLY A 255 9.72 21.61 -15.26
C GLY A 255 10.53 20.33 -15.03
N GLY A 256 10.17 19.22 -15.68
CA GLY A 256 10.79 17.91 -15.44
C GLY A 256 10.06 17.08 -14.38
N PRO A 257 10.60 15.89 -14.05
CA PRO A 257 9.97 15.04 -13.03
C PRO A 257 9.98 15.68 -11.65
N SER A 258 8.84 15.67 -10.97
CA SER A 258 8.66 16.33 -9.66
C SER A 258 7.86 15.48 -8.68
N ALA A 259 8.06 15.75 -7.39
CA ALA A 259 7.26 15.26 -6.27
C ALA A 259 6.64 16.42 -5.46
N HIS A 260 6.77 17.65 -5.96
CA HIS A 260 6.32 18.83 -5.25
C HIS A 260 4.82 19.02 -5.38
N THR A 261 4.20 19.36 -4.27
CA THR A 261 2.74 19.55 -4.19
C THR A 261 2.25 20.63 -5.14
N ASP A 262 2.99 21.72 -5.27
CA ASP A 262 2.62 22.84 -6.13
C ASP A 262 2.65 22.48 -7.62
N ASP A 263 3.68 21.76 -8.06
CA ASP A 263 3.78 21.29 -9.46
C ASP A 263 2.62 20.33 -9.79
N LEU A 264 2.31 19.41 -8.89
CA LEU A 264 1.19 18.48 -9.05
C LEU A 264 -0.15 19.20 -9.04
N ARG A 265 -0.32 20.18 -8.12
CA ARG A 265 -1.53 21.00 -8.01
C ARG A 265 -1.77 21.79 -9.30
N GLN A 266 -0.75 22.46 -9.80
CA GLN A 266 -0.89 23.30 -11.01
C GLN A 266 -1.34 22.45 -12.20
N VAL A 267 -0.67 21.34 -12.45
CA VAL A 267 -1.04 20.43 -13.56
C VAL A 267 -2.45 19.86 -13.38
N LEU A 268 -2.85 19.48 -12.16
CA LEU A 268 -4.20 18.98 -11.91
C LEU A 268 -5.27 20.05 -12.15
N TYR A 269 -4.99 21.32 -11.79
CA TYR A 269 -5.91 22.42 -12.05
C TYR A 269 -6.03 22.72 -13.54
N ASP A 270 -4.93 22.69 -14.28
CA ASP A 270 -4.92 22.90 -15.73
C ASP A 270 -5.67 21.77 -16.44
N LEU A 271 -5.41 20.52 -16.07
CA LEU A 271 -6.12 19.35 -16.64
C LEU A 271 -7.63 19.41 -16.34
N TYR A 272 -8.01 19.92 -15.18
CA TYR A 272 -9.42 20.13 -14.86
C TYR A 272 -10.05 21.26 -15.68
N ALA A 273 -9.34 22.36 -15.86
CA ALA A 273 -9.77 23.46 -16.73
C ALA A 273 -9.94 23.01 -18.19
N ASP A 274 -9.00 22.21 -18.69
CA ASP A 274 -9.04 21.65 -20.07
C ASP A 274 -10.22 20.68 -20.29
N CYS A 275 -10.87 20.20 -19.22
CA CYS A 275 -12.09 19.40 -19.37
C CYS A 275 -13.29 20.23 -19.81
N GLY A 276 -13.29 21.55 -19.64
CA GLY A 276 -14.33 22.48 -20.10
C GLY A 276 -15.71 22.24 -19.52
N PHE A 277 -15.82 21.71 -18.31
CA PHE A 277 -17.11 21.40 -17.69
C PHE A 277 -17.88 22.68 -17.36
N GLN A 278 -19.05 22.88 -17.98
CA GLN A 278 -19.94 24.00 -17.68
C GLN A 278 -21.04 23.63 -16.65
N ARG A 279 -21.66 22.47 -16.80
CA ARG A 279 -22.77 22.00 -15.94
C ARG A 279 -22.73 20.49 -15.68
N ALA A 280 -21.55 19.88 -15.65
CA ALA A 280 -21.41 18.45 -15.40
C ALA A 280 -21.38 18.16 -13.90
N ARG A 281 -22.28 17.34 -13.42
CA ARG A 281 -22.23 16.83 -12.03
C ARG A 281 -21.09 15.83 -11.88
N ILE A 282 -20.17 16.14 -10.99
CA ILE A 282 -18.96 15.35 -10.73
C ILE A 282 -19.19 14.49 -9.49
N ARG A 283 -18.95 13.18 -9.66
CA ARG A 283 -19.07 12.17 -8.60
C ARG A 283 -17.74 11.89 -7.91
N ALA A 284 -16.66 11.87 -8.66
CA ALA A 284 -15.33 11.62 -8.13
C ALA A 284 -14.26 12.20 -9.03
N VAL A 285 -13.12 12.53 -8.43
CA VAL A 285 -11.88 12.85 -9.13
C VAL A 285 -10.77 11.89 -8.70
N THR A 286 -10.00 11.42 -9.66
CA THR A 286 -8.85 10.53 -9.45
C THR A 286 -7.63 11.16 -10.08
N ALA A 287 -6.59 11.40 -9.29
CA ALA A 287 -5.28 11.81 -9.77
C ALA A 287 -4.35 10.60 -9.78
N ARG A 288 -3.53 10.48 -10.82
CA ARG A 288 -2.51 9.44 -10.95
C ARG A 288 -1.21 10.06 -11.42
N CYS A 289 -0.16 9.82 -10.66
CA CYS A 289 1.22 10.12 -11.02
C CYS A 289 1.81 8.89 -11.70
N GLU A 290 2.41 9.06 -12.87
CA GLU A 290 2.93 7.99 -13.72
C GLU A 290 4.38 8.23 -14.11
N GLN A 291 5.02 7.18 -14.66
CA GLN A 291 6.44 7.20 -14.99
C GLN A 291 7.29 7.63 -13.78
N LEU A 292 7.01 7.01 -12.64
CA LEU A 292 7.75 7.27 -11.43
C LEU A 292 9.20 6.81 -11.58
N GLN A 293 10.11 7.64 -11.14
CA GLN A 293 11.54 7.37 -11.17
C GLN A 293 12.19 7.74 -9.84
N ASP A 294 13.40 7.26 -9.64
CA ASP A 294 14.19 7.56 -8.44
C ASP A 294 14.54 9.05 -8.39
N ALA A 295 14.20 9.71 -7.28
CA ALA A 295 14.53 11.12 -7.09
C ALA A 295 16.04 11.38 -7.16
N ALA A 296 16.86 10.45 -6.64
CA ALA A 296 18.32 10.58 -6.70
C ALA A 296 18.91 10.53 -8.12
N ARG A 297 18.17 9.99 -9.08
CA ARG A 297 18.55 9.91 -10.51
C ARG A 297 17.89 10.98 -11.35
N THR A 298 17.07 11.82 -10.74
CA THR A 298 16.36 12.90 -11.44
C THR A 298 17.26 14.11 -11.45
N PRO A 299 17.63 14.67 -12.63
CA PRO A 299 18.32 15.94 -12.70
C PRO A 299 17.45 17.01 -12.06
N GLU A 300 17.96 17.69 -11.06
CA GLU A 300 17.28 18.82 -10.43
C GLU A 300 17.56 20.06 -11.27
N GLN A 301 16.53 20.64 -11.85
CA GLN A 301 16.64 21.91 -12.53
C GLN A 301 16.69 23.00 -11.46
N LEU A 302 17.86 23.62 -11.33
CA LEU A 302 18.02 24.77 -10.43
C LEU A 302 17.03 25.85 -10.84
N SER A 303 16.16 26.24 -9.92
CA SER A 303 15.27 27.38 -10.12
C SER A 303 16.02 28.66 -9.76
N LEU A 304 15.84 29.68 -10.62
CA LEU A 304 16.30 31.05 -10.27
C LEU A 304 15.25 31.80 -9.46
N ASP A 305 14.13 31.15 -9.13
CA ASP A 305 13.05 31.71 -8.32
C ASP A 305 13.23 31.39 -6.84
N PRO A 306 13.60 32.37 -6.00
CA PRO A 306 13.78 32.18 -4.56
C PRO A 306 12.49 31.70 -3.85
N GLN A 307 11.31 32.08 -4.35
CA GLN A 307 10.04 31.68 -3.74
C GLN A 307 9.83 30.16 -3.89
N ARG A 308 10.26 29.59 -5.01
CA ARG A 308 10.19 28.13 -5.24
C ARG A 308 11.08 27.39 -4.24
N ASP A 309 12.29 27.86 -4.03
CA ASP A 309 13.23 27.24 -3.07
C ASP A 309 12.68 27.28 -1.64
N ASP A 310 12.06 28.37 -1.23
CA ASP A 310 11.43 28.49 0.08
C ASP A 310 10.23 27.55 0.23
N GLN A 311 9.43 27.37 -0.82
CA GLN A 311 8.33 26.41 -0.83
C GLN A 311 8.84 24.96 -0.69
N LEU A 312 9.92 24.59 -1.39
CA LEU A 312 10.54 23.28 -1.29
C LEU A 312 11.04 22.97 0.13
N ARG A 313 11.68 23.95 0.78
CA ARG A 313 12.13 23.84 2.18
C ARG A 313 10.94 23.70 3.12
N ALA A 314 9.86 24.47 2.90
CA ALA A 314 8.65 24.41 3.70
C ALA A 314 7.97 23.01 3.58
N GLU A 315 7.92 22.41 2.40
CA GLU A 315 7.35 21.07 2.21
C GLU A 315 8.09 20.01 3.04
N SER A 316 9.42 20.04 3.06
CA SER A 316 10.19 19.07 3.84
C SER A 316 9.95 19.23 5.35
N ALA A 317 9.77 20.47 5.83
CA ALA A 317 9.41 20.73 7.22
C ALA A 317 7.98 20.27 7.55
N ILE A 318 7.02 20.50 6.65
CA ILE A 318 5.63 20.05 6.77
C ILE A 318 5.59 18.52 6.82
N ASP A 319 6.31 17.84 5.94
CA ASP A 319 6.41 16.38 5.92
C ASP A 319 7.00 15.83 7.23
N ALA A 320 8.02 16.48 7.79
CA ALA A 320 8.62 16.11 9.07
C ALA A 320 7.62 16.27 10.23
N LEU A 321 6.86 17.36 10.26
CA LEU A 321 5.80 17.58 11.25
C LEU A 321 4.67 16.57 11.13
N ASN A 322 4.18 16.30 9.92
CA ASN A 322 3.13 15.32 9.68
C ASN A 322 3.57 13.90 10.03
N ARG A 323 4.84 13.54 9.84
CA ARG A 323 5.41 12.27 10.29
C ARG A 323 5.44 12.15 11.82
N ARG A 324 5.77 13.23 12.51
CA ARG A 324 5.90 13.23 13.98
C ARG A 324 4.57 13.27 14.71
N PHE A 325 3.62 14.05 14.19
CA PHE A 325 2.36 14.37 14.88
C PHE A 325 1.11 13.76 14.23
N GLY A 326 1.26 13.07 13.12
CA GLY A 326 0.18 12.45 12.36
C GLY A 326 -0.10 13.15 11.03
N ALA A 327 -0.54 12.37 10.05
CA ALA A 327 -0.88 12.90 8.71
C ALA A 327 -1.97 13.97 8.80
N GLY A 328 -1.76 15.09 8.11
CA GLY A 328 -2.74 16.20 8.06
C GLY A 328 -2.66 17.17 9.24
N THR A 329 -1.63 17.08 10.11
CA THR A 329 -1.42 18.06 11.19
C THR A 329 -1.07 19.45 10.66
N VAL A 330 -0.30 19.52 9.59
CA VAL A 330 0.11 20.76 8.90
C VAL A 330 -0.08 20.59 7.40
N GLY A 331 -0.64 21.64 6.76
CA GLY A 331 -0.80 21.67 5.30
C GLY A 331 -1.67 22.84 4.84
N PRO A 332 -1.92 22.97 3.53
CA PRO A 332 -2.78 24.03 3.02
C PRO A 332 -4.20 23.95 3.60
N ALA A 333 -4.69 25.03 4.19
CA ALA A 333 -5.99 25.06 4.87
C ALA A 333 -7.15 24.56 3.99
N THR A 334 -7.12 24.85 2.69
CA THR A 334 -8.14 24.44 1.72
C THR A 334 -8.09 22.92 1.38
N ALA A 335 -6.97 22.25 1.63
CA ALA A 335 -6.88 20.80 1.45
C ALA A 335 -7.61 20.02 2.54
N TYR A 336 -7.82 20.63 3.71
CA TYR A 336 -8.46 20.07 4.89
C TYR A 336 -9.84 20.70 5.15
N GLY A 337 -10.46 21.27 4.10
CA GLY A 337 -11.80 21.85 4.17
C GLY A 337 -12.76 20.86 4.85
N ARG A 338 -13.50 21.37 5.85
CA ARG A 338 -14.44 20.64 6.70
C ARG A 338 -15.22 19.61 5.87
N ALA A 339 -15.06 18.33 6.23
CA ALA A 339 -16.12 17.36 6.02
C ALA A 339 -17.30 17.84 6.87
N VAL A 340 -18.26 18.51 6.22
CA VAL A 340 -19.58 18.79 6.77
C VAL A 340 -20.43 17.55 6.57
#